data_7749960121f02291aa67e476c43f68c7
#
_entry.id   7749960121f02291aa67e476c43f68c7
#
_cell.length_a   1.000
_cell.length_b   1.000
_cell.length_c   1.000
_cell.angle_alpha   90.00
_cell.angle_beta   90.00
_cell.angle_gamma   90.00
#
_symmetry.space_group_name_H-M   'P 1'
#
loop_
_entity.id
_entity.type
_entity.pdbx_description
1 polymer ?
#
loop_
_entity_poly.entity_id
_entity_poly.type
_entity_poly.pdbx_seq_one_letter_code
_entity_poly.pdbx_strand_id
1 'polypeptide(L)'
;MKFKLLDSIEKTLKEKGVREFGRVFVFGVFQNEENSFLQNKNFKEFDFIYKRIKQLGFKAKKGKNIIIESPVYSLIYGLDKKDKFNYDSLRNFISSSSKIARTNKIKDIIFIIPELPAEHYIKSGLFYLSASVAEGAELGLYEFKKYITHDKEKNNNKIIYPETISIYFNSLKITKNIISTVEEGFDFGRKTSLAVNFARDIVNEPGNVVTPEYLAGIARGISAGKNMECEIFNEKEIVKKGMNAFYGVGQGSKNPPRFIHLTYKPQNKSKNKKNKKIAIIGKGITFDSGGLSLKPADFMTTMKSDKSGACAVLGIMKYIQDFDINLEVHGIIAACENMPDGGAQRPDDVVMALNGKTIEIENTDAEGRLTLADALTFASNLEADEIIDLATLTGACVVALGEYTSGVMGNDKDLINNIISVSQISGERMWELPFDDNMKEKLSSPIADLKNVGNRYGGAITAGMFLEEFVSDKIKWCHIDIAGPAFTKTGFAYNPKGGTGVGTRTLLYYLNQHKI
;
A
#
# COMPACT_ATOMS: atom_id res chain seq x y z
N MET A 1 -7.60 -15.62 9.69
CA MET A 1 -6.79 -15.67 10.94
C MET A 1 -7.58 -15.04 12.08
N LYS A 2 -7.45 -15.56 13.33
CA LYS A 2 -8.10 -14.98 14.52
C LYS A 2 -7.06 -14.23 15.33
N PHE A 3 -7.41 -13.04 15.83
CA PHE A 3 -6.54 -12.24 16.69
C PHE A 3 -7.12 -12.15 18.09
N LYS A 4 -6.28 -12.21 19.13
CA LYS A 4 -6.70 -12.18 20.54
C LYS A 4 -5.75 -11.36 21.40
N LEU A 5 -6.28 -10.64 22.38
CA LEU A 5 -5.53 -10.06 23.48
C LEU A 5 -5.57 -11.01 24.67
N LEU A 6 -4.41 -11.33 25.24
CA LEU A 6 -4.29 -12.18 26.43
C LEU A 6 -4.17 -11.33 27.68
N ASP A 7 -4.90 -11.68 28.73
CA ASP A 7 -4.84 -11.07 30.05
C ASP A 7 -3.75 -11.68 30.94
N SER A 8 -3.38 -12.94 30.68
CA SER A 8 -2.37 -13.66 31.46
C SER A 8 -1.69 -14.76 30.64
N ILE A 9 -0.37 -14.78 30.69
CA ILE A 9 0.44 -15.88 30.14
C ILE A 9 0.32 -17.13 31.01
N GLU A 10 0.28 -17.00 32.34
CA GLU A 10 0.17 -18.13 33.27
C GLU A 10 -1.06 -18.97 33.01
N LYS A 11 -2.22 -18.34 32.79
CA LYS A 11 -3.44 -19.05 32.41
C LYS A 11 -3.25 -19.83 31.13
N THR A 12 -2.64 -19.21 30.13
CA THR A 12 -2.38 -19.81 28.83
C THR A 12 -1.43 -21.00 28.93
N LEU A 13 -0.41 -20.94 29.80
CA LEU A 13 0.52 -22.04 30.04
C LEU A 13 -0.12 -23.23 30.76
N LYS A 14 -1.19 -23.02 31.52
CA LYS A 14 -1.95 -24.08 32.22
C LYS A 14 -2.99 -24.77 31.33
N GLU A 15 -3.31 -24.22 30.17
CA GLU A 15 -4.21 -24.85 29.20
C GLU A 15 -3.61 -26.16 28.67
N LYS A 16 -4.46 -27.20 28.54
CA LYS A 16 -4.04 -28.48 27.94
C LYS A 16 -3.54 -28.23 26.51
N GLY A 17 -2.41 -28.82 26.15
CA GLY A 17 -1.83 -28.71 24.80
C GLY A 17 -0.71 -27.66 24.63
N VAL A 18 -0.33 -26.91 25.67
CA VAL A 18 0.76 -25.91 25.59
C VAL A 18 2.12 -26.56 25.25
N ARG A 19 2.29 -27.84 25.58
CA ARG A 19 3.50 -28.63 25.27
C ARG A 19 3.40 -29.43 23.99
N GLU A 20 2.26 -29.38 23.28
CA GLU A 20 2.07 -30.07 22.02
C GLU A 20 2.60 -29.28 20.83
N PHE A 21 3.09 -29.99 19.82
CA PHE A 21 3.50 -29.41 18.52
C PHE A 21 2.32 -28.69 17.85
N GLY A 22 2.25 -27.37 17.95
CA GLY A 22 1.15 -26.58 17.39
C GLY A 22 1.11 -25.12 17.85
N ARG A 23 1.86 -24.81 18.92
CA ARG A 23 1.90 -23.46 19.53
C ARG A 23 3.33 -22.98 19.72
N VAL A 24 3.59 -21.69 19.48
CA VAL A 24 4.87 -21.02 19.73
C VAL A 24 4.69 -19.76 20.55
N PHE A 25 5.58 -19.56 21.53
CA PHE A 25 5.72 -18.29 22.24
C PHE A 25 6.82 -17.47 21.58
N VAL A 26 6.50 -16.26 21.16
CA VAL A 26 7.41 -15.39 20.43
C VAL A 26 7.72 -14.17 21.28
N PHE A 27 8.98 -14.04 21.66
CA PHE A 27 9.47 -12.95 22.53
C PHE A 27 10.19 -11.90 21.69
N GLY A 28 9.66 -10.68 21.69
CA GLY A 28 10.40 -9.52 21.20
C GLY A 28 11.37 -9.02 22.26
N VAL A 29 12.63 -8.86 21.91
CA VAL A 29 13.67 -8.42 22.87
C VAL A 29 14.43 -7.25 22.27
N PHE A 30 14.55 -6.14 23.02
CA PHE A 30 15.35 -4.99 22.62
C PHE A 30 16.85 -5.25 22.81
N GLN A 31 17.66 -4.66 21.94
CA GLN A 31 19.11 -4.72 22.04
C GLN A 31 19.57 -4.08 23.37
N ASN A 32 20.46 -4.75 24.08
CA ASN A 32 20.99 -4.41 25.40
C ASN A 32 19.98 -4.54 26.57
N GLU A 33 18.74 -4.96 26.30
CA GLU A 33 17.74 -5.27 27.33
C GLU A 33 17.53 -6.78 27.50
N GLU A 34 18.40 -7.61 26.92
CA GLU A 34 18.27 -9.08 26.94
C GLU A 34 18.20 -9.65 28.35
N ASN A 35 18.94 -9.03 29.31
CA ASN A 35 18.98 -9.48 30.70
C ASN A 35 17.76 -8.97 31.50
N SER A 36 17.37 -7.70 31.33
CA SER A 36 16.28 -7.07 32.07
C SER A 36 14.92 -7.66 31.68
N PHE A 37 14.72 -7.96 30.39
CA PHE A 37 13.50 -8.55 29.88
C PHE A 37 13.15 -9.87 30.60
N LEU A 38 14.13 -10.73 30.85
CA LEU A 38 13.93 -12.06 31.43
C LEU A 38 13.97 -12.09 32.96
N GLN A 39 14.39 -11.01 33.60
CA GLN A 39 14.32 -10.85 35.05
C GLN A 39 12.95 -10.39 35.56
N ASN A 40 12.02 -10.08 34.65
CA ASN A 40 10.67 -9.69 35.02
C ASN A 40 9.95 -10.87 35.71
N LYS A 41 9.41 -10.61 36.92
CA LYS A 41 8.72 -11.63 37.74
C LYS A 41 7.57 -12.34 37.03
N ASN A 42 7.00 -11.71 35.99
CA ASN A 42 5.93 -12.29 35.19
C ASN A 42 6.36 -13.43 34.26
N PHE A 43 7.66 -13.73 34.18
CA PHE A 43 8.20 -14.70 33.24
C PHE A 43 9.03 -15.83 33.91
N LYS A 44 8.79 -16.10 35.19
CA LYS A 44 9.51 -17.18 35.90
C LYS A 44 9.43 -18.54 35.19
N GLU A 45 8.30 -18.82 34.55
CA GLU A 45 8.08 -20.05 33.80
C GLU A 45 8.99 -20.17 32.55
N PHE A 46 9.62 -19.08 32.15
CA PHE A 46 10.53 -19.01 31.00
C PHE A 46 12.00 -18.78 31.41
N ASP A 47 12.39 -19.03 32.65
CA ASP A 47 13.78 -18.93 33.12
C ASP A 47 14.76 -19.73 32.25
N PHE A 48 14.30 -20.82 31.63
CA PHE A 48 15.09 -21.60 30.70
C PHE A 48 15.51 -20.80 29.45
N ILE A 49 14.67 -19.85 28.99
CA ILE A 49 14.97 -18.97 27.86
C ILE A 49 16.17 -18.07 28.21
N TYR A 50 16.14 -17.46 29.40
CA TYR A 50 17.27 -16.64 29.88
C TYR A 50 18.59 -17.41 29.90
N LYS A 51 18.58 -18.61 30.50
CA LYS A 51 19.76 -19.49 30.53
C LYS A 51 20.28 -19.77 29.13
N ARG A 52 19.39 -20.05 28.19
CA ARG A 52 19.73 -20.37 26.80
C ARG A 52 20.27 -19.16 26.03
N ILE A 53 19.63 -17.99 26.16
CA ILE A 53 20.11 -16.73 25.57
C ILE A 53 21.55 -16.43 26.04
N LYS A 54 21.79 -16.56 27.34
CA LYS A 54 23.10 -16.32 27.93
C LYS A 54 24.14 -17.32 27.43
N GLN A 55 23.81 -18.62 27.40
CA GLN A 55 24.71 -19.66 26.89
C GLN A 55 25.09 -19.46 25.42
N LEU A 56 24.16 -18.99 24.60
CA LEU A 56 24.38 -18.77 23.18
C LEU A 56 25.00 -17.39 22.86
N GLY A 57 25.19 -16.53 23.87
CA GLY A 57 25.68 -15.17 23.65
C GLY A 57 24.78 -14.36 22.69
N PHE A 58 23.46 -14.61 22.70
CA PHE A 58 22.54 -13.95 21.79
C PHE A 58 22.51 -12.45 22.00
N LYS A 59 22.59 -11.70 20.90
CA LYS A 59 22.44 -10.25 20.86
C LYS A 59 21.18 -9.91 20.06
N ALA A 60 20.29 -9.14 20.67
CA ALA A 60 18.98 -8.79 20.10
C ALA A 60 19.08 -7.72 18.99
N LYS A 61 20.00 -7.91 18.04
CA LYS A 61 20.06 -7.07 16.83
C LYS A 61 18.83 -7.29 15.97
N LYS A 62 18.38 -6.26 15.29
CA LYS A 62 17.19 -6.28 14.41
C LYS A 62 17.18 -7.52 13.50
N GLY A 63 16.11 -8.30 13.59
CA GLY A 63 15.87 -9.49 12.75
C GLY A 63 16.64 -10.75 13.16
N LYS A 64 17.62 -10.67 14.09
CA LYS A 64 18.27 -11.87 14.64
C LYS A 64 17.26 -12.65 15.47
N ASN A 65 17.24 -13.97 15.29
CA ASN A 65 16.34 -14.83 16.06
C ASN A 65 16.99 -16.14 16.44
N ILE A 66 16.46 -16.79 17.47
CA ILE A 66 16.77 -18.15 17.86
C ILE A 66 15.49 -18.90 18.23
N ILE A 67 15.48 -20.19 17.92
CA ILE A 67 14.42 -21.12 18.30
C ILE A 67 14.89 -21.96 19.47
N ILE A 68 14.02 -22.15 20.47
CA ILE A 68 14.23 -23.01 21.64
C ILE A 68 13.05 -23.98 21.66
N GLU A 69 13.33 -25.26 21.42
CA GLU A 69 12.29 -26.28 21.21
C GLU A 69 11.73 -26.87 22.53
N SER A 70 12.52 -26.88 23.60
CA SER A 70 12.15 -27.51 24.88
C SER A 70 12.54 -26.63 26.06
N PRO A 71 11.77 -26.60 27.17
CA PRO A 71 10.53 -27.37 27.43
C PRO A 71 9.27 -26.81 26.77
N VAL A 72 9.31 -25.59 26.23
CA VAL A 72 8.21 -24.93 25.53
C VAL A 72 8.76 -24.35 24.22
N TYR A 73 8.13 -24.63 23.11
CA TYR A 73 8.56 -24.11 21.81
C TYR A 73 8.49 -22.59 21.79
N SER A 74 9.65 -21.97 21.69
CA SER A 74 9.81 -20.53 21.83
C SER A 74 10.70 -19.96 20.74
N LEU A 75 10.35 -18.77 20.26
CA LEU A 75 11.12 -17.99 19.31
C LEU A 75 11.51 -16.66 19.97
N ILE A 76 12.80 -16.38 20.02
CA ILE A 76 13.34 -15.11 20.53
C ILE A 76 13.72 -14.27 19.33
N TYR A 77 13.23 -13.04 19.26
CA TYR A 77 13.44 -12.14 18.12
C TYR A 77 13.99 -10.79 18.56
N GLY A 78 15.09 -10.35 17.96
CA GLY A 78 15.71 -9.06 18.23
C GLY A 78 14.98 -7.91 17.54
N LEU A 79 14.54 -6.92 18.32
CA LEU A 79 13.82 -5.73 17.87
C LEU A 79 14.72 -4.52 17.55
N ASP A 80 16.04 -4.64 17.75
CA ASP A 80 17.00 -3.52 17.74
C ASP A 80 16.84 -2.64 18.98
N LYS A 81 17.19 -1.34 18.92
CA LYS A 81 17.14 -0.42 20.05
C LYS A 81 15.71 0.07 20.32
N LYS A 82 15.36 0.26 21.60
CA LYS A 82 14.02 0.69 22.03
C LYS A 82 13.64 2.09 21.52
N ASP A 83 14.61 3.01 21.44
CA ASP A 83 14.43 4.35 20.91
C ASP A 83 14.16 4.42 19.40
N LYS A 84 14.45 3.33 18.68
CA LYS A 84 14.16 3.19 17.23
C LYS A 84 12.89 2.41 16.94
N PHE A 85 12.19 1.96 17.99
CA PHE A 85 10.95 1.19 17.80
C PHE A 85 9.84 2.07 17.24
N ASN A 86 9.11 1.52 16.28
CA ASN A 86 7.94 2.12 15.66
C ASN A 86 6.96 1.02 15.18
N TYR A 87 5.80 1.42 14.68
CA TYR A 87 4.77 0.48 14.21
C TYR A 87 5.27 -0.43 13.08
N ASP A 88 6.18 0.06 12.23
CA ASP A 88 6.78 -0.75 11.15
C ASP A 88 7.75 -1.81 11.70
N SER A 89 8.48 -1.49 12.76
CA SER A 89 9.30 -2.46 13.49
C SER A 89 8.45 -3.61 14.03
N LEU A 90 7.24 -3.31 14.55
CA LEU A 90 6.29 -4.31 15.02
C LEU A 90 5.76 -5.17 13.87
N ARG A 91 5.33 -4.57 12.75
CA ARG A 91 4.91 -5.33 11.55
C ARG A 91 5.98 -6.31 11.09
N ASN A 92 7.24 -5.87 11.05
CA ASN A 92 8.36 -6.71 10.65
C ASN A 92 8.60 -7.87 11.61
N PHE A 93 8.53 -7.62 12.91
CA PHE A 93 8.64 -8.65 13.95
C PHE A 93 7.56 -9.70 13.80
N ILE A 94 6.30 -9.28 13.72
CA ILE A 94 5.14 -10.18 13.56
C ILE A 94 5.25 -10.97 12.26
N SER A 95 5.57 -10.31 11.13
CA SER A 95 5.70 -10.94 9.82
C SER A 95 6.77 -12.03 9.81
N SER A 96 7.98 -11.69 10.28
CA SER A 96 9.10 -12.63 10.26
C SER A 96 8.82 -13.85 11.13
N SER A 97 8.26 -13.63 12.30
CA SER A 97 7.90 -14.71 13.23
C SER A 97 6.76 -15.58 12.69
N SER A 98 5.77 -14.98 12.04
CA SER A 98 4.67 -15.71 11.41
C SER A 98 5.15 -16.58 10.23
N LYS A 99 6.13 -16.11 9.45
CA LYS A 99 6.77 -16.91 8.39
C LYS A 99 7.51 -18.11 8.97
N ILE A 100 8.26 -17.93 10.07
CA ILE A 100 8.96 -19.01 10.78
C ILE A 100 7.92 -20.01 11.31
N ALA A 101 6.85 -19.55 11.95
CA ALA A 101 5.78 -20.41 12.45
C ALA A 101 5.13 -21.25 11.33
N ARG A 102 4.84 -20.64 10.18
CA ARG A 102 4.29 -21.33 9.01
C ARG A 102 5.25 -22.42 8.50
N THR A 103 6.54 -22.12 8.38
CA THR A 103 7.55 -23.10 7.95
C THR A 103 7.60 -24.31 8.89
N ASN A 104 7.42 -24.06 10.19
CA ASN A 104 7.39 -25.10 11.22
C ASN A 104 5.99 -25.69 11.47
N LYS A 105 5.01 -25.41 10.61
CA LYS A 105 3.63 -25.94 10.67
C LYS A 105 2.89 -25.61 11.97
N ILE A 106 3.19 -24.45 12.58
CA ILE A 106 2.59 -24.01 13.84
C ILE A 106 1.31 -23.24 13.55
N LYS A 107 0.23 -23.57 14.28
CA LYS A 107 -1.09 -22.98 14.12
C LYS A 107 -1.35 -21.80 15.05
N ASP A 108 -0.84 -21.86 16.28
CA ASP A 108 -1.07 -20.85 17.31
C ASP A 108 0.23 -20.12 17.63
N ILE A 109 0.21 -18.79 17.47
CA ILE A 109 1.34 -17.92 17.79
C ILE A 109 0.94 -17.01 18.93
N ILE A 110 1.76 -16.96 19.98
CA ILE A 110 1.59 -16.04 21.10
C ILE A 110 2.76 -15.07 21.12
N PHE A 111 2.49 -13.83 20.79
CA PHE A 111 3.47 -12.76 20.82
C PHE A 111 3.52 -12.12 22.20
N ILE A 112 4.69 -12.09 22.80
CA ILE A 112 4.98 -11.40 24.03
C ILE A 112 5.71 -10.10 23.67
N ILE A 113 4.95 -9.01 23.75
CA ILE A 113 5.43 -7.67 23.41
C ILE A 113 6.14 -7.10 24.63
N PRO A 114 7.42 -6.69 24.50
CA PRO A 114 8.15 -6.07 25.60
C PRO A 114 7.53 -4.73 26.00
N GLU A 115 8.02 -4.15 27.06
CA GLU A 115 7.61 -2.81 27.48
C GLU A 115 8.03 -1.78 26.44
N LEU A 116 7.04 -1.11 25.86
CA LEU A 116 7.22 -0.08 24.84
C LEU A 116 7.23 1.33 25.46
N PRO A 117 7.69 2.37 24.73
CA PRO A 117 7.51 3.76 25.12
C PRO A 117 6.04 4.11 25.42
N ALA A 118 5.82 5.02 26.38
CA ALA A 118 4.49 5.30 26.95
C ALA A 118 3.45 5.78 25.91
N GLU A 119 3.88 6.48 24.87
CA GLU A 119 3.03 6.95 23.77
C GLU A 119 2.32 5.82 23.01
N HIS A 120 2.86 4.62 23.05
CA HIS A 120 2.22 3.45 22.44
C HIS A 120 1.05 2.88 23.26
N TYR A 121 0.92 3.29 24.53
CA TYR A 121 -0.13 2.79 25.41
C TYR A 121 -1.33 3.72 25.57
N ILE A 122 -1.31 4.90 24.96
CA ILE A 122 -2.52 5.74 24.82
C ILE A 122 -3.49 5.10 23.83
N LYS A 123 -4.76 5.53 23.83
CA LYS A 123 -5.82 4.92 22.99
C LYS A 123 -5.43 4.80 21.53
N SER A 124 -4.96 5.87 20.89
CA SER A 124 -4.51 5.87 19.50
C SER A 124 -3.28 4.97 19.30
N GLY A 125 -2.33 4.99 20.21
CA GLY A 125 -1.14 4.14 20.17
C GLY A 125 -1.49 2.66 20.20
N LEU A 126 -2.35 2.22 21.11
CA LEU A 126 -2.83 0.84 21.21
C LEU A 126 -3.61 0.39 19.98
N PHE A 127 -4.43 1.27 19.41
CA PHE A 127 -5.14 1.01 18.17
C PHE A 127 -4.14 0.70 17.04
N TYR A 128 -3.15 1.57 16.81
CA TYR A 128 -2.15 1.38 15.76
C TYR A 128 -1.20 0.22 16.01
N LEU A 129 -0.84 -0.07 17.27
CA LEU A 129 -0.08 -1.28 17.62
C LEU A 129 -0.86 -2.53 17.20
N SER A 130 -2.13 -2.61 17.57
CA SER A 130 -2.98 -3.76 17.27
C SER A 130 -3.23 -3.93 15.77
N ALA A 131 -3.45 -2.83 15.05
CA ALA A 131 -3.51 -2.82 13.59
C ALA A 131 -2.21 -3.36 12.98
N SER A 132 -1.05 -2.92 13.49
CA SER A 132 0.26 -3.36 13.00
C SER A 132 0.53 -4.85 13.24
N VAL A 133 -0.02 -5.43 14.31
CA VAL A 133 0.04 -6.89 14.53
C VAL A 133 -0.73 -7.64 13.45
N ALA A 134 -1.98 -7.24 13.20
CA ALA A 134 -2.79 -7.87 12.17
C ALA A 134 -2.17 -7.72 10.77
N GLU A 135 -1.71 -6.52 10.43
CA GLU A 135 -1.04 -6.23 9.16
C GLU A 135 0.26 -7.03 9.00
N GLY A 136 1.11 -7.07 10.02
CA GLY A 136 2.36 -7.82 9.97
C GLY A 136 2.14 -9.30 9.64
N ALA A 137 1.11 -9.91 10.23
CA ALA A 137 0.76 -11.30 9.99
C ALA A 137 0.15 -11.52 8.59
N GLU A 138 -0.92 -10.80 8.27
CA GLU A 138 -1.68 -10.99 7.02
C GLU A 138 -0.86 -10.61 5.78
N LEU A 139 -0.13 -9.49 5.82
CA LEU A 139 0.71 -9.04 4.71
C LEU A 139 1.96 -9.90 4.56
N GLY A 140 2.54 -10.33 5.69
CA GLY A 140 3.75 -11.14 5.68
C GLY A 140 3.56 -12.55 5.17
N LEU A 141 2.37 -13.11 5.33
CA LEU A 141 2.02 -14.46 4.88
C LEU A 141 1.43 -14.51 3.46
N TYR A 142 1.26 -13.35 2.82
CA TYR A 142 0.77 -13.27 1.44
C TYR A 142 1.73 -13.97 0.47
N GLU A 143 1.17 -14.73 -0.48
CA GLU A 143 1.88 -15.40 -1.58
C GLU A 143 1.04 -15.36 -2.85
N PHE A 144 1.68 -15.06 -3.97
CA PHE A 144 1.07 -15.16 -5.30
C PHE A 144 1.66 -16.37 -6.03
N LYS A 145 0.92 -17.48 -6.04
CA LYS A 145 1.36 -18.77 -6.63
C LYS A 145 0.39 -19.29 -7.71
N LYS A 146 -0.45 -18.42 -8.25
CA LYS A 146 -1.55 -18.82 -9.15
C LYS A 146 -1.10 -19.64 -10.35
N TYR A 147 0.09 -19.36 -10.89
CA TYR A 147 0.62 -19.97 -12.12
C TYR A 147 1.67 -21.05 -11.86
N ILE A 148 1.94 -21.41 -10.62
CA ILE A 148 2.90 -22.47 -10.29
C ILE A 148 2.16 -23.81 -10.31
N THR A 149 2.51 -24.68 -11.29
CA THR A 149 1.84 -25.99 -11.49
C THR A 149 2.47 -27.12 -10.66
N HIS A 150 3.79 -27.11 -10.50
CA HIS A 150 4.52 -28.17 -9.77
C HIS A 150 4.17 -28.29 -8.28
N ASP A 151 3.71 -27.21 -7.64
CA ASP A 151 3.25 -27.25 -6.25
C ASP A 151 1.90 -27.99 -6.10
N LYS A 152 1.15 -28.18 -7.19
CA LYS A 152 -0.12 -28.91 -7.16
C LYS A 152 0.08 -30.44 -7.07
N GLU A 153 1.15 -30.95 -7.65
CA GLU A 153 1.45 -32.39 -7.69
C GLU A 153 2.22 -32.88 -6.44
N LYS A 154 3.01 -31.99 -5.79
CA LYS A 154 3.78 -32.33 -4.58
C LYS A 154 3.02 -32.11 -3.27
N ASN A 155 1.79 -31.61 -3.31
CA ASN A 155 1.00 -31.19 -2.14
C ASN A 155 0.30 -32.31 -1.37
N ASN A 156 0.97 -33.42 -1.09
CA ASN A 156 0.63 -34.23 0.10
C ASN A 156 1.05 -33.53 1.41
N ASN A 157 1.88 -32.49 1.36
CA ASN A 157 2.21 -31.63 2.50
C ASN A 157 1.37 -30.33 2.44
N LYS A 158 0.14 -30.41 2.94
CA LYS A 158 -0.74 -29.25 3.12
C LYS A 158 0.01 -28.12 3.84
N ILE A 159 0.16 -26.95 3.18
CA ILE A 159 0.74 -25.77 3.84
C ILE A 159 -0.18 -25.40 5.00
N ILE A 160 0.36 -25.43 6.21
CA ILE A 160 -0.39 -25.04 7.41
C ILE A 160 -0.11 -23.55 7.66
N TYR A 161 -1.16 -22.76 7.64
CA TYR A 161 -1.10 -21.36 8.00
C TYR A 161 -1.42 -21.18 9.49
N PRO A 162 -0.85 -20.19 10.17
CA PRO A 162 -1.28 -19.81 11.51
C PRO A 162 -2.79 -19.51 11.53
N GLU A 163 -3.48 -20.13 12.48
CA GLU A 163 -4.92 -19.99 12.65
C GLU A 163 -5.26 -18.89 13.68
N THR A 164 -4.45 -18.83 14.75
CA THR A 164 -4.64 -17.87 15.84
C THR A 164 -3.34 -17.12 16.12
N ILE A 165 -3.46 -15.80 16.25
CA ILE A 165 -2.42 -14.92 16.75
C ILE A 165 -2.91 -14.25 18.02
N SER A 166 -2.19 -14.49 19.10
CA SER A 166 -2.47 -13.87 20.39
C SER A 166 -1.35 -12.91 20.75
N ILE A 167 -1.69 -11.78 21.37
CA ILE A 167 -0.71 -10.85 21.89
C ILE A 167 -0.87 -10.69 23.41
N TYR A 168 0.25 -10.53 24.08
CA TYR A 168 0.34 -10.18 25.48
C TYR A 168 1.27 -8.97 25.64
N PHE A 169 0.79 -7.91 26.28
CA PHE A 169 1.57 -6.73 26.63
C PHE A 169 2.03 -6.84 28.07
N ASN A 170 3.34 -6.88 28.27
CA ASN A 170 3.94 -7.15 29.58
C ASN A 170 3.55 -6.14 30.69
N SER A 171 3.31 -4.87 30.32
CA SER A 171 3.11 -3.77 31.28
C SER A 171 1.69 -3.19 31.21
N LEU A 172 0.76 -3.82 30.49
CA LEU A 172 -0.56 -3.27 30.28
C LEU A 172 -1.61 -3.90 31.21
N LYS A 173 -2.24 -3.07 32.06
CA LYS A 173 -3.40 -3.51 32.85
C LYS A 173 -4.64 -3.58 31.96
N ILE A 174 -5.16 -4.77 31.74
CA ILE A 174 -6.29 -5.01 30.85
C ILE A 174 -7.59 -4.47 31.47
N THR A 175 -8.26 -3.59 30.74
CA THR A 175 -9.60 -3.04 31.05
C THR A 175 -10.53 -3.24 29.86
N LYS A 176 -11.85 -3.08 30.06
CA LYS A 176 -12.83 -3.18 28.95
C LYS A 176 -12.52 -2.23 27.80
N ASN A 177 -12.13 -0.98 28.11
CA ASN A 177 -11.76 0.01 27.09
C ASN A 177 -10.51 -0.41 26.29
N ILE A 178 -9.52 -0.99 26.95
CA ILE A 178 -8.32 -1.50 26.29
C ILE A 178 -8.68 -2.66 25.37
N ILE A 179 -9.52 -3.59 25.81
CA ILE A 179 -9.98 -4.71 24.99
C ILE A 179 -10.66 -4.17 23.73
N SER A 180 -11.63 -3.27 23.85
CA SER A 180 -12.33 -2.66 22.71
C SER A 180 -11.35 -1.99 21.73
N THR A 181 -10.42 -1.16 22.24
CA THR A 181 -9.43 -0.47 21.40
C THR A 181 -8.53 -1.44 20.63
N VAL A 182 -8.10 -2.52 21.29
CA VAL A 182 -7.24 -3.54 20.67
C VAL A 182 -8.01 -4.34 19.61
N GLU A 183 -9.25 -4.72 19.88
CA GLU A 183 -10.13 -5.42 18.94
C GLU A 183 -10.45 -4.56 17.71
N GLU A 184 -10.75 -3.28 17.91
CA GLU A 184 -10.92 -2.30 16.82
C GLU A 184 -9.67 -2.18 15.96
N GLY A 185 -8.48 -2.12 16.60
CA GLY A 185 -7.21 -2.08 15.89
C GLY A 185 -6.96 -3.36 15.08
N PHE A 186 -7.22 -4.54 15.64
CA PHE A 186 -7.11 -5.81 14.90
C PHE A 186 -8.05 -5.85 13.70
N ASP A 187 -9.31 -5.45 13.87
CA ASP A 187 -10.28 -5.44 12.77
C ASP A 187 -9.87 -4.47 11.67
N PHE A 188 -9.43 -3.26 12.04
CA PHE A 188 -8.91 -2.28 11.11
C PHE A 188 -7.69 -2.80 10.33
N GLY A 189 -6.68 -3.34 11.02
CA GLY A 189 -5.47 -3.88 10.37
C GLY A 189 -5.78 -5.07 9.45
N ARG A 190 -6.73 -5.93 9.82
CA ARG A 190 -7.19 -7.04 8.99
C ARG A 190 -7.87 -6.55 7.71
N LYS A 191 -8.82 -5.60 7.82
CA LYS A 191 -9.52 -5.00 6.68
C LYS A 191 -8.56 -4.29 5.73
N THR A 192 -7.63 -3.52 6.29
CA THR A 192 -6.56 -2.85 5.53
C THR A 192 -5.68 -3.86 4.79
N SER A 193 -5.31 -4.96 5.45
CA SER A 193 -4.52 -6.03 4.82
C SER A 193 -5.24 -6.72 3.67
N LEU A 194 -6.56 -6.91 3.78
CA LEU A 194 -7.37 -7.46 2.69
C LEU A 194 -7.35 -6.53 1.47
N ALA A 195 -7.46 -5.22 1.67
CA ALA A 195 -7.37 -4.23 0.59
C ALA A 195 -6.00 -4.24 -0.09
N VAL A 196 -4.92 -4.26 0.70
CA VAL A 196 -3.54 -4.34 0.18
C VAL A 196 -3.30 -5.63 -0.58
N ASN A 197 -3.73 -6.79 -0.04
CA ASN A 197 -3.54 -8.08 -0.69
C ASN A 197 -4.36 -8.19 -1.98
N PHE A 198 -5.55 -7.60 -2.02
CA PHE A 198 -6.33 -7.50 -3.25
C PHE A 198 -5.63 -6.65 -4.32
N ALA A 199 -5.05 -5.51 -3.94
CA ALA A 199 -4.22 -4.72 -4.86
C ALA A 199 -3.00 -5.53 -5.36
N ARG A 200 -2.30 -6.25 -4.46
CA ARG A 200 -1.17 -7.12 -4.81
C ARG A 200 -1.56 -8.20 -5.82
N ASP A 201 -2.73 -8.83 -5.65
CA ASP A 201 -3.22 -9.86 -6.57
C ASP A 201 -3.33 -9.31 -7.99
N ILE A 202 -3.91 -8.12 -8.16
CA ILE A 202 -4.08 -7.50 -9.48
C ILE A 202 -2.74 -7.05 -10.07
N VAL A 203 -1.83 -6.46 -9.26
CA VAL A 203 -0.49 -6.07 -9.73
C VAL A 203 0.30 -7.28 -10.20
N ASN A 204 0.22 -8.40 -9.47
CA ASN A 204 0.99 -9.61 -9.77
C ASN A 204 0.48 -10.37 -11.00
N GLU A 205 -0.78 -10.20 -11.37
CA GLU A 205 -1.31 -10.76 -12.61
C GLU A 205 -0.53 -10.21 -13.83
N PRO A 206 -0.21 -11.07 -14.80
CA PRO A 206 0.52 -10.66 -16.00
C PRO A 206 -0.32 -9.77 -16.94
N GLY A 207 0.33 -9.00 -17.80
CA GLY A 207 -0.31 -8.07 -18.73
C GLY A 207 -1.25 -8.72 -19.74
N ASN A 208 -0.99 -9.96 -20.13
CA ASN A 208 -1.91 -10.73 -20.99
C ASN A 208 -3.22 -11.16 -20.31
N VAL A 209 -3.33 -10.98 -18.99
CA VAL A 209 -4.54 -11.22 -18.21
C VAL A 209 -5.20 -9.91 -17.83
N VAL A 210 -4.43 -8.97 -17.26
CA VAL A 210 -4.98 -7.69 -16.81
C VAL A 210 -4.91 -6.67 -17.93
N THR A 211 -5.95 -6.61 -18.73
CA THR A 211 -6.22 -5.58 -19.73
C THR A 211 -7.04 -4.43 -19.12
N PRO A 212 -7.23 -3.29 -19.83
CA PRO A 212 -8.13 -2.23 -19.36
C PRO A 212 -9.56 -2.73 -19.08
N GLU A 213 -10.10 -3.63 -19.92
CA GLU A 213 -11.43 -4.24 -19.72
C GLU A 213 -11.45 -5.15 -18.48
N TYR A 214 -10.35 -5.84 -18.16
CA TYR A 214 -10.26 -6.64 -16.93
C TYR A 214 -10.37 -5.75 -15.68
N LEU A 215 -9.70 -4.60 -15.65
CA LEU A 215 -9.83 -3.63 -14.54
C LEU A 215 -11.25 -3.06 -14.44
N ALA A 216 -11.88 -2.76 -15.58
CA ALA A 216 -13.27 -2.35 -15.66
C ALA A 216 -14.23 -3.44 -15.12
N GLY A 217 -13.96 -4.70 -15.43
CA GLY A 217 -14.69 -5.85 -14.88
C GLY A 217 -14.60 -5.96 -13.37
N ILE A 218 -13.40 -5.73 -12.80
CA ILE A 218 -13.20 -5.66 -11.34
C ILE A 218 -14.03 -4.52 -10.74
N ALA A 219 -14.00 -3.33 -11.33
CA ALA A 219 -14.74 -2.17 -10.85
C ALA A 219 -16.25 -2.42 -10.84
N ARG A 220 -16.81 -3.04 -11.91
CA ARG A 220 -18.20 -3.50 -11.93
C ARG A 220 -18.52 -4.47 -10.79
N GLY A 221 -17.62 -5.41 -10.51
CA GLY A 221 -17.77 -6.34 -9.40
C GLY A 221 -17.76 -5.65 -8.03
N ILE A 222 -16.98 -4.59 -7.86
CA ILE A 222 -16.93 -3.78 -6.63
C ILE A 222 -18.25 -3.03 -6.45
N SER A 223 -18.84 -2.49 -7.51
CA SER A 223 -20.09 -1.71 -7.46
C SER A 223 -21.34 -2.55 -7.18
N ALA A 224 -21.26 -3.87 -7.23
CA ALA A 224 -22.33 -4.75 -6.76
C ALA A 224 -22.55 -4.67 -5.24
N GLY A 225 -21.62 -4.05 -4.50
CA GLY A 225 -21.74 -3.73 -3.08
C GLY A 225 -22.72 -2.58 -2.80
N LYS A 226 -23.07 -2.40 -1.53
CA LYS A 226 -23.92 -1.29 -1.10
C LYS A 226 -23.13 0.04 -1.15
N ASN A 227 -23.83 1.13 -1.47
CA ASN A 227 -23.31 2.50 -1.48
C ASN A 227 -22.13 2.74 -2.45
N MET A 228 -22.03 1.95 -3.49
CA MET A 228 -21.01 2.04 -4.50
C MET A 228 -21.64 2.16 -5.88
N GLU A 229 -21.34 3.24 -6.59
CA GLU A 229 -21.72 3.45 -7.99
C GLU A 229 -20.48 3.24 -8.87
N CYS A 230 -20.68 2.81 -10.12
CA CYS A 230 -19.60 2.62 -11.08
C CYS A 230 -20.04 3.10 -12.46
N GLU A 231 -19.28 4.03 -13.01
CA GLU A 231 -19.37 4.44 -14.41
C GLU A 231 -18.12 4.01 -15.15
N ILE A 232 -18.27 3.49 -16.36
CA ILE A 232 -17.15 3.08 -17.19
C ILE A 232 -17.35 3.66 -18.58
N PHE A 233 -16.44 4.52 -19.01
CA PHE A 233 -16.45 5.06 -20.36
C PHE A 233 -15.61 4.18 -21.28
N ASN A 234 -16.23 3.74 -22.37
CA ASN A 234 -15.54 3.04 -23.44
C ASN A 234 -14.77 4.04 -24.34
N GLU A 235 -14.03 3.53 -25.30
CA GLU A 235 -13.21 4.30 -26.22
C GLU A 235 -13.97 5.45 -26.90
N LYS A 236 -15.17 5.20 -27.42
CA LYS A 236 -15.98 6.22 -28.11
C LYS A 236 -16.43 7.32 -27.14
N GLU A 237 -16.78 6.96 -25.93
CA GLU A 237 -17.19 7.89 -24.89
C GLU A 237 -16.02 8.74 -24.38
N ILE A 238 -14.82 8.15 -24.27
CA ILE A 238 -13.57 8.84 -23.91
C ILE A 238 -13.27 9.94 -24.93
N VAL A 239 -13.28 9.61 -26.23
CA VAL A 239 -13.06 10.58 -27.31
C VAL A 239 -14.17 11.65 -27.34
N LYS A 240 -15.43 11.25 -27.21
CA LYS A 240 -16.58 12.18 -27.18
C LYS A 240 -16.50 13.18 -26.01
N LYS A 241 -15.91 12.77 -24.89
CA LYS A 241 -15.71 13.63 -23.72
C LYS A 241 -14.50 14.56 -23.86
N GLY A 242 -13.66 14.38 -24.88
CA GLY A 242 -12.45 15.20 -25.10
C GLY A 242 -11.24 14.74 -24.28
N MET A 243 -11.22 13.52 -23.75
CA MET A 243 -10.09 12.96 -23.01
C MET A 243 -9.00 12.46 -23.97
N ASN A 244 -8.47 13.35 -24.83
CA ASN A 244 -7.59 12.93 -25.92
C ASN A 244 -6.16 12.69 -25.48
N ALA A 245 -5.69 13.31 -24.38
CA ALA A 245 -4.38 13.01 -23.81
C ALA A 245 -4.33 11.54 -23.31
N PHE A 246 -5.38 11.09 -22.65
CA PHE A 246 -5.54 9.70 -22.23
C PHE A 246 -5.74 8.75 -23.44
N TYR A 247 -6.64 9.11 -24.36
CA TYR A 247 -6.91 8.29 -25.54
C TYR A 247 -5.66 8.04 -26.37
N GLY A 248 -4.87 9.09 -26.62
CA GLY A 248 -3.64 9.02 -27.41
C GLY A 248 -2.66 7.97 -26.91
N VAL A 249 -2.53 7.78 -25.60
CA VAL A 249 -1.68 6.75 -25.02
C VAL A 249 -2.16 5.34 -25.37
N GLY A 250 -3.48 5.12 -25.32
CA GLY A 250 -4.08 3.79 -25.50
C GLY A 250 -4.37 3.40 -26.95
N GLN A 251 -4.30 4.33 -27.90
CA GLN A 251 -4.74 4.09 -29.29
C GLN A 251 -3.90 3.08 -30.07
N GLY A 252 -2.63 2.86 -29.65
CA GLY A 252 -1.75 1.85 -30.25
C GLY A 252 -1.98 0.43 -29.75
N SER A 253 -2.87 0.20 -28.78
CA SER A 253 -3.17 -1.14 -28.29
C SER A 253 -4.42 -1.72 -28.91
N LYS A 254 -4.42 -3.03 -29.21
CA LYS A 254 -5.64 -3.78 -29.53
C LYS A 254 -6.58 -3.97 -28.34
N ASN A 255 -6.14 -3.67 -27.12
CA ASN A 255 -6.95 -3.64 -25.91
C ASN A 255 -7.46 -2.21 -25.67
N PRO A 256 -8.72 -1.87 -26.04
CA PRO A 256 -9.21 -0.50 -25.99
C PRO A 256 -9.16 0.10 -24.57
N PRO A 257 -8.88 1.40 -24.43
CA PRO A 257 -8.84 2.07 -23.14
C PRO A 257 -10.22 2.05 -22.44
N ARG A 258 -10.19 2.13 -21.11
CA ARG A 258 -11.36 2.25 -20.25
C ARG A 258 -11.13 3.35 -19.22
N PHE A 259 -12.03 4.31 -19.13
CA PHE A 259 -12.02 5.26 -18.03
C PHE A 259 -13.03 4.78 -16.97
N ILE A 260 -12.55 4.55 -15.76
CA ILE A 260 -13.31 3.93 -14.68
C ILE A 260 -13.52 4.95 -13.58
N HIS A 261 -14.76 5.16 -13.16
CA HIS A 261 -15.15 6.04 -12.08
C HIS A 261 -16.03 5.29 -11.09
N LEU A 262 -15.52 5.07 -9.89
CA LEU A 262 -16.23 4.50 -8.74
C LEU A 262 -16.60 5.61 -7.77
N THR A 263 -17.82 5.61 -7.25
CA THR A 263 -18.26 6.58 -6.25
C THR A 263 -18.79 5.87 -5.02
N TYR A 264 -18.12 6.06 -3.88
CA TYR A 264 -18.61 5.64 -2.58
C TYR A 264 -19.37 6.81 -1.92
N LYS A 265 -20.60 6.52 -1.45
CA LYS A 265 -21.44 7.46 -0.71
C LYS A 265 -21.70 6.91 0.69
N PRO A 266 -21.41 7.66 1.78
CA PRO A 266 -21.63 7.18 3.14
C PRO A 266 -23.13 6.96 3.41
N GLN A 267 -23.47 5.95 4.24
CA GLN A 267 -24.87 5.63 4.59
C GLN A 267 -25.53 6.73 5.43
N ASN A 268 -24.78 7.32 6.34
CA ASN A 268 -25.27 8.34 7.26
C ASN A 268 -25.06 9.73 6.66
N LYS A 269 -26.05 10.21 5.94
CA LYS A 269 -26.07 11.65 5.55
C LYS A 269 -26.44 12.44 6.80
N SER A 270 -25.50 13.22 7.34
CA SER A 270 -25.85 14.32 8.23
C SER A 270 -26.87 15.21 7.52
N LYS A 271 -28.08 15.34 8.09
CA LYS A 271 -29.21 16.05 7.43
C LYS A 271 -28.89 17.51 7.04
N ASN A 272 -27.77 18.08 7.54
CA ASN A 272 -27.47 19.51 7.40
C ASN A 272 -26.04 19.84 6.93
N LYS A 273 -25.22 18.86 6.49
CA LYS A 273 -23.87 19.14 6.01
C LYS A 273 -23.57 18.39 4.70
N LYS A 274 -23.10 19.12 3.67
CA LYS A 274 -22.52 18.52 2.45
C LYS A 274 -21.31 17.68 2.88
N ASN A 275 -21.27 16.41 2.52
CA ASN A 275 -20.12 15.56 2.79
C ASN A 275 -18.91 16.08 2.03
N LYS A 276 -17.75 16.06 2.68
CA LYS A 276 -16.47 16.35 2.02
C LYS A 276 -16.24 15.28 0.94
N LYS A 277 -15.80 15.72 -0.24
CA LYS A 277 -15.51 14.88 -1.40
C LYS A 277 -14.01 14.70 -1.55
N ILE A 278 -13.54 13.48 -1.65
CA ILE A 278 -12.14 13.16 -1.93
C ILE A 278 -12.08 12.32 -3.20
N ALA A 279 -11.29 12.75 -4.18
CA ALA A 279 -10.98 11.95 -5.35
C ALA A 279 -9.61 11.26 -5.17
N ILE A 280 -9.57 9.96 -5.40
CA ILE A 280 -8.35 9.15 -5.39
C ILE A 280 -8.15 8.62 -6.81
N ILE A 281 -7.07 9.06 -7.47
CA ILE A 281 -6.77 8.72 -8.85
C ILE A 281 -5.63 7.73 -8.90
N GLY A 282 -5.73 6.70 -9.74
CA GLY A 282 -4.68 5.72 -9.93
C GLY A 282 -4.21 5.61 -11.37
N LYS A 283 -2.90 5.76 -11.63
CA LYS A 283 -2.32 5.41 -12.93
C LYS A 283 -2.65 3.96 -13.25
N GLY A 284 -3.25 3.72 -14.43
CA GLY A 284 -3.80 2.43 -14.84
C GLY A 284 -3.16 1.85 -16.10
N ILE A 285 -1.86 2.03 -16.32
CA ILE A 285 -1.17 1.45 -17.48
C ILE A 285 -0.99 -0.05 -17.24
N THR A 286 -1.79 -0.86 -17.96
CA THR A 286 -1.83 -2.31 -17.74
C THR A 286 -0.57 -3.02 -18.20
N PHE A 287 0.07 -2.47 -19.23
CA PHE A 287 1.43 -2.78 -19.66
C PHE A 287 2.04 -1.55 -20.34
N ASP A 288 3.29 -1.25 -20.04
CA ASP A 288 4.02 -0.12 -20.63
C ASP A 288 5.25 -0.61 -21.41
N SER A 289 5.17 -0.52 -22.73
CA SER A 289 6.32 -0.77 -23.62
C SER A 289 7.15 0.49 -23.90
N GLY A 290 6.67 1.68 -23.49
CA GLY A 290 7.16 2.98 -23.90
C GLY A 290 6.50 3.52 -25.18
N GLY A 291 5.67 2.74 -25.84
CA GLY A 291 5.10 3.10 -27.14
C GLY A 291 6.18 3.15 -28.22
N LEU A 292 6.14 4.16 -29.12
CA LEU A 292 7.19 4.35 -30.13
C LEU A 292 8.54 4.77 -29.53
N SER A 293 8.58 5.41 -28.38
CA SER A 293 9.78 5.61 -27.56
C SER A 293 10.09 4.34 -26.77
N LEU A 294 10.35 3.24 -27.49
CA LEU A 294 10.40 1.87 -26.97
C LEU A 294 11.44 1.69 -25.85
N LYS A 295 11.01 1.13 -24.74
CA LYS A 295 11.90 0.80 -23.60
C LYS A 295 12.95 -0.25 -23.99
N PRO A 296 14.20 -0.11 -23.53
CA PRO A 296 15.15 -1.23 -23.53
C PRO A 296 14.59 -2.44 -22.78
N ALA A 297 14.94 -3.66 -23.22
CA ALA A 297 14.38 -4.91 -22.69
C ALA A 297 14.48 -5.03 -21.17
N ASP A 298 15.58 -4.62 -20.56
CA ASP A 298 15.82 -4.69 -19.11
C ASP A 298 14.87 -3.78 -18.30
N PHE A 299 14.42 -2.67 -18.91
CA PHE A 299 13.46 -1.76 -18.29
C PHE A 299 12.00 -2.12 -18.60
N MET A 300 11.75 -2.95 -19.61
CA MET A 300 10.40 -3.42 -19.95
C MET A 300 9.94 -4.57 -19.05
N THR A 301 10.87 -5.36 -18.53
CA THR A 301 10.57 -6.42 -17.56
C THR A 301 9.96 -5.82 -16.29
N THR A 302 8.85 -6.37 -15.81
CA THR A 302 8.05 -5.90 -14.68
C THR A 302 7.07 -4.76 -14.98
N MET A 303 6.98 -4.25 -16.21
CA MET A 303 6.05 -3.18 -16.58
C MET A 303 4.55 -3.54 -16.44
N LYS A 304 4.24 -4.79 -16.11
CA LYS A 304 2.92 -5.16 -15.56
C LYS A 304 2.58 -4.43 -14.26
N SER A 305 3.58 -3.91 -13.54
CA SER A 305 3.39 -3.14 -12.30
C SER A 305 2.97 -1.69 -12.53
N ASP A 306 2.96 -1.21 -13.76
CA ASP A 306 2.66 0.18 -14.09
C ASP A 306 1.18 0.57 -13.91
N LYS A 307 0.37 -0.40 -13.51
CA LYS A 307 -1.00 -0.26 -13.04
C LYS A 307 -1.15 -0.21 -11.51
N SER A 308 -0.04 -0.13 -10.76
CA SER A 308 -0.08 -0.24 -9.29
C SER A 308 -0.94 0.84 -8.62
N GLY A 309 -0.95 2.07 -9.15
CA GLY A 309 -1.84 3.14 -8.69
C GLY A 309 -3.32 2.75 -8.81
N ALA A 310 -3.73 2.26 -9.98
CA ALA A 310 -5.08 1.77 -10.21
C ALA A 310 -5.45 0.59 -9.29
N CYS A 311 -4.52 -0.32 -9.05
CA CYS A 311 -4.73 -1.46 -8.15
C CYS A 311 -4.93 -1.00 -6.71
N ALA A 312 -4.20 0.03 -6.26
CA ALA A 312 -4.39 0.63 -4.95
C ALA A 312 -5.78 1.27 -4.82
N VAL A 313 -6.22 2.03 -5.84
CA VAL A 313 -7.58 2.61 -5.89
C VAL A 313 -8.64 1.51 -5.81
N LEU A 314 -8.53 0.44 -6.62
CA LEU A 314 -9.47 -0.68 -6.58
C LEU A 314 -9.49 -1.38 -5.21
N GLY A 315 -8.34 -1.53 -4.57
CA GLY A 315 -8.23 -2.09 -3.21
C GLY A 315 -8.95 -1.22 -2.18
N ILE A 316 -8.75 0.10 -2.23
CA ILE A 316 -9.44 1.06 -1.36
C ILE A 316 -10.95 1.00 -1.59
N MET A 317 -11.40 1.16 -2.83
CA MET A 317 -12.82 1.22 -3.15
C MET A 317 -13.56 -0.09 -2.84
N LYS A 318 -12.90 -1.24 -2.94
CA LYS A 318 -13.50 -2.51 -2.57
C LYS A 318 -13.82 -2.63 -1.09
N TYR A 319 -12.97 -2.10 -0.24
CA TYR A 319 -13.08 -2.30 1.21
C TYR A 319 -13.51 -1.04 1.98
N ILE A 320 -13.62 0.13 1.34
CA ILE A 320 -13.94 1.41 2.01
C ILE A 320 -15.23 1.36 2.81
N GLN A 321 -16.24 0.62 2.34
CA GLN A 321 -17.53 0.46 3.03
C GLN A 321 -17.41 -0.23 4.41
N ASP A 322 -16.31 -0.93 4.66
CA ASP A 322 -16.07 -1.66 5.90
C ASP A 322 -15.47 -0.77 7.01
N PHE A 323 -15.20 0.52 6.72
CA PHE A 323 -14.50 1.44 7.62
C PHE A 323 -15.38 2.56 8.22
N ASP A 324 -16.68 2.58 7.95
CA ASP A 324 -17.62 3.62 8.44
C ASP A 324 -17.16 5.06 8.16
N ILE A 325 -16.60 5.30 6.97
CA ILE A 325 -16.05 6.59 6.58
C ILE A 325 -17.17 7.53 6.17
N ASN A 326 -17.17 8.74 6.74
CA ASN A 326 -18.17 9.79 6.48
C ASN A 326 -17.70 10.79 5.41
N LEU A 327 -17.26 10.27 4.27
CA LEU A 327 -16.80 11.03 3.11
C LEU A 327 -17.48 10.50 1.86
N GLU A 328 -17.71 11.36 0.87
CA GLU A 328 -17.93 10.93 -0.50
C GLU A 328 -16.56 10.70 -1.15
N VAL A 329 -16.29 9.47 -1.62
CA VAL A 329 -14.98 9.12 -2.18
C VAL A 329 -15.13 8.66 -3.62
N HIS A 330 -14.38 9.31 -4.51
CA HIS A 330 -14.32 8.98 -5.93
C HIS A 330 -13.02 8.25 -6.24
N GLY A 331 -13.11 7.01 -6.70
CA GLY A 331 -11.98 6.24 -7.23
C GLY A 331 -11.94 6.36 -8.75
N ILE A 332 -10.89 6.95 -9.31
CA ILE A 332 -10.79 7.26 -10.75
C ILE A 332 -9.57 6.55 -11.34
N ILE A 333 -9.76 5.88 -12.49
CA ILE A 333 -8.69 5.14 -13.15
C ILE A 333 -8.79 5.36 -14.66
N ALA A 334 -7.74 5.91 -15.25
CA ALA A 334 -7.56 5.95 -16.70
C ALA A 334 -6.75 4.70 -17.12
N ALA A 335 -7.45 3.62 -17.49
CA ALA A 335 -6.84 2.33 -17.79
C ALA A 335 -6.58 2.17 -19.29
N CYS A 336 -5.31 2.00 -19.67
CA CYS A 336 -4.89 1.71 -21.05
C CYS A 336 -3.60 0.89 -21.09
N GLU A 337 -3.19 0.51 -22.29
CA GLU A 337 -1.90 -0.14 -22.58
C GLU A 337 -1.10 0.78 -23.50
N ASN A 338 0.17 1.02 -23.18
CA ASN A 338 1.09 1.80 -24.05
C ASN A 338 1.89 0.86 -24.95
N MET A 339 1.50 0.75 -26.21
CA MET A 339 2.05 -0.22 -27.15
C MET A 339 2.49 0.45 -28.46
N PRO A 340 3.59 -0.01 -29.10
CA PRO A 340 3.98 0.42 -30.43
C PRO A 340 3.07 -0.24 -31.48
N ASP A 341 2.50 0.57 -32.36
CA ASP A 341 1.64 0.13 -33.46
C ASP A 341 1.60 1.22 -34.54
N GLY A 342 1.08 0.91 -35.72
CA GLY A 342 0.87 1.89 -36.80
C GLY A 342 -0.12 3.00 -36.47
N GLY A 343 -1.01 2.78 -35.49
CA GLY A 343 -1.94 3.76 -34.94
C GLY A 343 -1.48 4.45 -33.66
N ALA A 344 -0.28 4.11 -33.14
CA ALA A 344 0.22 4.66 -31.88
C ALA A 344 0.51 6.16 -31.96
N GLN A 345 0.42 6.85 -30.83
CA GLN A 345 0.87 8.23 -30.66
C GLN A 345 2.38 8.33 -30.95
N ARG A 346 2.78 9.42 -31.59
CA ARG A 346 4.16 9.63 -32.05
C ARG A 346 4.81 10.80 -31.31
N PRO A 347 6.11 10.81 -31.14
CA PRO A 347 6.84 12.05 -30.90
C PRO A 347 6.44 13.13 -31.95
N ASP A 348 6.41 14.38 -31.53
CA ASP A 348 5.94 15.57 -32.28
C ASP A 348 4.42 15.65 -32.51
N ASP A 349 3.62 14.68 -32.09
CA ASP A 349 2.16 14.82 -32.05
C ASP A 349 1.76 15.89 -31.00
N VAL A 350 0.69 16.64 -31.29
CA VAL A 350 0.07 17.56 -30.32
C VAL A 350 -1.31 17.06 -29.99
N VAL A 351 -1.62 16.93 -28.70
CA VAL A 351 -2.93 16.49 -28.21
C VAL A 351 -3.58 17.56 -27.35
N MET A 352 -4.90 17.64 -27.37
CA MET A 352 -5.67 18.53 -26.51
C MET A 352 -6.23 17.74 -25.33
N ALA A 353 -5.88 18.08 -24.10
CA ALA A 353 -6.41 17.48 -22.89
C ALA A 353 -7.83 17.97 -22.57
N LEU A 354 -8.50 17.32 -21.64
CA LEU A 354 -9.89 17.60 -21.23
C LEU A 354 -10.13 19.04 -20.75
N ASN A 355 -9.10 19.71 -20.18
CA ASN A 355 -9.19 21.12 -19.78
C ASN A 355 -8.94 22.12 -20.93
N GLY A 356 -8.72 21.64 -22.15
CA GLY A 356 -8.47 22.45 -23.33
C GLY A 356 -7.01 22.81 -23.58
N LYS A 357 -6.09 22.51 -22.65
CA LYS A 357 -4.65 22.72 -22.86
C LYS A 357 -4.11 21.74 -23.89
N THR A 358 -3.21 22.24 -24.76
CA THR A 358 -2.52 21.45 -25.76
C THR A 358 -1.17 20.97 -25.23
N ILE A 359 -0.81 19.72 -25.56
CA ILE A 359 0.39 19.06 -25.09
C ILE A 359 1.18 18.53 -26.29
N GLU A 360 2.40 19.01 -26.45
CA GLU A 360 3.38 18.42 -27.38
C GLU A 360 3.97 17.14 -26.78
N ILE A 361 3.97 16.08 -27.56
CA ILE A 361 4.49 14.77 -27.15
C ILE A 361 5.94 14.67 -27.63
N GLU A 362 6.90 14.91 -26.76
CA GLU A 362 8.32 14.66 -27.09
C GLU A 362 8.75 13.21 -26.81
N ASN A 363 8.07 12.52 -25.90
CA ASN A 363 8.43 11.16 -25.51
C ASN A 363 7.18 10.35 -25.15
N THR A 364 6.90 9.29 -25.89
CA THR A 364 5.73 8.42 -25.65
C THR A 364 5.91 7.49 -24.44
N ASP A 365 7.11 7.38 -23.84
CA ASP A 365 7.38 6.70 -22.56
C ASP A 365 7.08 7.60 -21.33
N ALA A 366 6.64 8.83 -21.56
CA ALA A 366 6.08 9.71 -20.55
C ALA A 366 4.53 9.76 -20.64
N GLU A 367 3.92 8.61 -20.78
CA GLU A 367 2.51 8.36 -21.02
C GLU A 367 1.65 8.51 -19.77
N GLY A 368 2.17 8.12 -18.60
CA GLY A 368 1.40 8.11 -17.35
C GLY A 368 0.85 9.48 -16.99
N ARG A 369 1.64 10.53 -17.19
CA ARG A 369 1.19 11.90 -16.94
C ARG A 369 0.12 12.38 -17.92
N LEU A 370 0.09 11.84 -19.13
CA LEU A 370 -0.95 12.15 -20.13
C LEU A 370 -2.30 11.54 -19.71
N THR A 371 -2.28 10.29 -19.22
CA THR A 371 -3.49 9.65 -18.71
C THR A 371 -4.00 10.33 -17.45
N LEU A 372 -3.09 10.79 -16.59
CA LEU A 372 -3.42 11.52 -15.37
C LEU A 372 -3.93 12.93 -15.66
N ALA A 373 -3.47 13.61 -16.71
CA ALA A 373 -3.94 14.93 -17.08
C ALA A 373 -5.47 14.98 -17.24
N ASP A 374 -6.03 14.06 -18.01
CA ASP A 374 -7.48 13.98 -18.20
C ASP A 374 -8.21 13.47 -16.95
N ALA A 375 -7.60 12.58 -16.18
CA ALA A 375 -8.18 12.08 -14.94
C ALA A 375 -8.23 13.15 -13.83
N LEU A 376 -7.19 13.99 -13.69
CA LEU A 376 -7.14 15.10 -12.76
C LEU A 376 -8.14 16.20 -13.13
N THR A 377 -8.25 16.52 -14.42
CA THR A 377 -9.26 17.46 -14.92
C THR A 377 -10.68 16.92 -14.68
N PHE A 378 -10.92 15.63 -14.92
CA PHE A 378 -12.21 14.99 -14.61
C PHE A 378 -12.54 15.10 -13.11
N ALA A 379 -11.60 14.81 -12.24
CA ALA A 379 -11.77 14.93 -10.79
C ALA A 379 -12.02 16.38 -10.36
N SER A 380 -11.35 17.34 -10.99
CA SER A 380 -11.57 18.78 -10.76
C SER A 380 -13.00 19.18 -11.13
N ASN A 381 -13.54 18.67 -12.24
CA ASN A 381 -14.91 18.92 -12.68
C ASN A 381 -15.98 18.30 -11.77
N LEU A 382 -15.61 17.32 -10.91
CA LEU A 382 -16.50 16.78 -9.86
C LEU A 382 -16.60 17.71 -8.65
N GLU A 383 -15.85 18.82 -8.63
CA GLU A 383 -15.73 19.74 -7.49
C GLU A 383 -15.32 18.97 -6.21
N ALA A 384 -14.29 18.14 -6.32
CA ALA A 384 -13.69 17.48 -5.17
C ALA A 384 -13.04 18.52 -4.24
N ASP A 385 -13.12 18.32 -2.92
CA ASP A 385 -12.43 19.17 -1.94
C ASP A 385 -10.92 18.85 -1.92
N GLU A 386 -10.59 17.59 -2.18
CA GLU A 386 -9.21 17.09 -2.24
C GLU A 386 -9.06 16.06 -3.36
N ILE A 387 -7.92 16.12 -4.04
CA ILE A 387 -7.51 15.14 -5.03
C ILE A 387 -6.18 14.53 -4.59
N ILE A 388 -6.08 13.20 -4.56
CA ILE A 388 -4.84 12.48 -4.29
C ILE A 388 -4.63 11.51 -5.44
N ASP A 389 -3.50 11.60 -6.14
CA ASP A 389 -3.18 10.63 -7.18
C ASP A 389 -1.96 9.78 -6.83
N LEU A 390 -1.99 8.52 -7.29
CA LEU A 390 -0.92 7.55 -7.12
C LEU A 390 -0.48 7.04 -8.49
N ALA A 391 0.81 7.18 -8.77
CA ALA A 391 1.35 6.70 -10.03
C ALA A 391 2.76 6.14 -9.88
N THR A 392 3.05 5.06 -10.59
CA THR A 392 4.39 4.63 -10.96
C THR A 392 4.88 5.57 -12.05
N LEU A 393 5.20 6.82 -11.65
CA LEU A 393 5.30 7.88 -12.65
C LEU A 393 6.70 8.02 -13.23
N THR A 394 7.73 8.03 -12.36
CA THR A 394 9.06 8.39 -12.85
C THR A 394 10.18 7.48 -12.34
N GLY A 395 11.06 7.06 -13.26
CA GLY A 395 12.35 6.49 -12.90
C GLY A 395 13.24 7.48 -12.13
N ALA A 396 13.04 8.78 -12.35
CA ALA A 396 13.76 9.84 -11.64
C ALA A 396 13.47 9.83 -10.13
N CYS A 397 12.24 9.55 -9.72
CA CYS A 397 11.87 9.37 -8.32
C CYS A 397 12.61 8.19 -7.69
N VAL A 398 12.71 7.07 -8.42
CA VAL A 398 13.47 5.89 -7.96
C VAL A 398 14.96 6.22 -7.78
N VAL A 399 15.55 6.97 -8.71
CA VAL A 399 16.96 7.40 -8.62
C VAL A 399 17.18 8.32 -7.41
N ALA A 400 16.23 9.22 -7.12
CA ALA A 400 16.35 10.18 -6.01
C ALA A 400 16.10 9.55 -4.64
N LEU A 401 15.06 8.73 -4.49
CA LEU A 401 14.55 8.24 -3.20
C LEU A 401 14.76 6.73 -2.97
N GLY A 402 15.23 6.01 -3.98
CA GLY A 402 15.44 4.55 -3.93
C GLY A 402 14.13 3.76 -4.09
N GLU A 403 14.22 2.45 -3.82
CA GLU A 403 13.16 1.47 -4.06
C GLU A 403 12.15 1.33 -2.90
N TYR A 404 12.28 2.11 -1.82
CA TYR A 404 11.49 1.94 -0.60
C TYR A 404 10.72 3.19 -0.17
N THR A 405 10.87 4.30 -0.89
CA THR A 405 10.28 5.59 -0.51
C THR A 405 9.56 6.20 -1.70
N SER A 406 8.30 6.60 -1.51
CA SER A 406 7.54 7.35 -2.52
C SER A 406 7.87 8.83 -2.46
N GLY A 407 7.84 9.49 -3.62
CA GLY A 407 7.90 10.95 -3.70
C GLY A 407 6.51 11.56 -3.50
N VAL A 408 6.42 12.67 -2.77
CA VAL A 408 5.16 13.39 -2.56
C VAL A 408 5.32 14.82 -3.02
N MET A 409 4.36 15.32 -3.79
CA MET A 409 4.33 16.67 -4.33
C MET A 409 2.89 17.17 -4.39
N GLY A 410 2.67 18.48 -4.48
CA GLY A 410 1.32 19.03 -4.61
C GLY A 410 1.26 20.53 -4.34
N ASN A 411 0.04 21.07 -4.37
CA ASN A 411 -0.26 22.50 -4.20
C ASN A 411 -0.71 22.89 -2.78
N ASP A 412 -0.95 21.90 -1.88
CA ASP A 412 -1.40 22.17 -0.51
C ASP A 412 -0.48 21.52 0.52
N LYS A 413 0.22 22.35 1.29
CA LYS A 413 1.22 21.90 2.26
C LYS A 413 0.61 21.09 3.42
N ASP A 414 -0.60 21.42 3.85
CA ASP A 414 -1.26 20.73 4.95
C ASP A 414 -1.67 19.32 4.53
N LEU A 415 -2.19 19.15 3.30
CA LEU A 415 -2.50 17.84 2.75
C LEU A 415 -1.24 16.99 2.62
N ILE A 416 -0.15 17.54 2.06
CA ILE A 416 1.15 16.85 1.94
C ILE A 416 1.65 16.40 3.31
N ASN A 417 1.70 17.30 4.29
CA ASN A 417 2.18 17.01 5.65
C ASN A 417 1.32 15.94 6.34
N ASN A 418 -0.01 15.97 6.13
CA ASN A 418 -0.90 14.96 6.70
C ASN A 418 -0.65 13.58 6.07
N ILE A 419 -0.53 13.49 4.75
CA ILE A 419 -0.20 12.24 4.05
C ILE A 419 1.14 11.67 4.53
N ILE A 420 2.18 12.50 4.64
CA ILE A 420 3.50 12.08 5.15
C ILE A 420 3.40 11.60 6.61
N SER A 421 2.68 12.31 7.47
CA SER A 421 2.47 11.91 8.86
C SER A 421 1.78 10.56 8.98
N VAL A 422 0.72 10.35 8.21
CA VAL A 422 0.00 9.07 8.16
C VAL A 422 0.89 7.96 7.61
N SER A 423 1.75 8.27 6.64
CA SER A 423 2.67 7.30 6.05
C SER A 423 3.67 6.73 7.06
N GLN A 424 4.08 7.52 8.05
CA GLN A 424 4.94 7.06 9.14
C GLN A 424 4.24 6.02 10.02
N ILE A 425 2.94 6.19 10.28
CA ILE A 425 2.14 5.24 11.05
C ILE A 425 1.86 3.98 10.24
N SER A 426 1.48 4.13 8.98
CA SER A 426 1.20 3.02 8.06
C SER A 426 2.45 2.24 7.67
N GLY A 427 3.67 2.83 7.78
CA GLY A 427 4.94 2.22 7.42
C GLY A 427 5.24 2.20 5.91
N GLU A 428 4.51 2.96 5.11
CA GLU A 428 4.77 3.19 3.69
C GLU A 428 5.51 4.52 3.55
N ARG A 429 6.85 4.47 3.51
CA ARG A 429 7.69 5.67 3.58
C ARG A 429 7.41 6.64 2.45
N MET A 430 7.27 7.91 2.80
CA MET A 430 7.05 9.00 1.86
C MET A 430 7.97 10.17 2.18
N TRP A 431 8.40 10.88 1.14
CA TRP A 431 9.26 12.06 1.26
C TRP A 431 8.82 13.13 0.27
N GLU A 432 8.72 14.37 0.74
CA GLU A 432 8.35 15.50 -0.10
C GLU A 432 9.47 15.88 -1.06
N LEU A 433 9.11 16.09 -2.33
CA LEU A 433 9.95 16.72 -3.33
C LEU A 433 9.41 18.13 -3.60
N PRO A 434 10.29 19.16 -3.67
CA PRO A 434 9.87 20.55 -3.81
C PRO A 434 9.40 20.85 -5.23
N PHE A 435 8.45 21.77 -5.40
CA PHE A 435 8.24 22.48 -6.64
C PHE A 435 9.19 23.69 -6.72
N ASP A 436 9.66 24.01 -7.94
CA ASP A 436 10.56 25.12 -8.23
C ASP A 436 10.15 25.74 -9.56
N ASP A 437 9.76 27.01 -9.52
CA ASP A 437 9.26 27.75 -10.69
C ASP A 437 10.25 27.74 -11.87
N ASN A 438 11.57 27.75 -11.59
CA ASN A 438 12.59 27.61 -12.65
C ASN A 438 12.51 26.26 -13.38
N MET A 439 11.92 25.25 -12.78
CA MET A 439 11.72 23.95 -13.42
C MET A 439 10.48 23.95 -14.33
N LYS A 440 9.51 24.83 -14.10
CA LYS A 440 8.28 24.95 -14.89
C LYS A 440 8.57 25.38 -16.33
N GLU A 441 9.53 26.28 -16.53
CA GLU A 441 9.97 26.72 -17.86
C GLU A 441 10.46 25.56 -18.75
N LYS A 442 10.94 24.46 -18.15
CA LYS A 442 11.39 23.27 -18.89
C LYS A 442 10.25 22.49 -19.55
N LEU A 443 9.01 22.79 -19.19
CA LEU A 443 7.81 22.22 -19.80
C LEU A 443 7.23 23.10 -20.92
N SER A 444 7.83 24.27 -21.22
CA SER A 444 7.38 25.13 -22.30
C SER A 444 7.58 24.47 -23.68
N SER A 445 6.62 24.64 -24.57
CA SER A 445 6.66 24.19 -25.95
C SER A 445 6.58 25.40 -26.89
N PRO A 446 7.26 25.37 -28.07
CA PRO A 446 7.11 26.43 -29.06
C PRO A 446 5.82 26.29 -29.90
N ILE A 447 5.11 25.15 -29.84
CA ILE A 447 3.96 24.82 -30.70
C ILE A 447 2.70 24.43 -29.94
N ALA A 448 2.79 24.23 -28.60
CA ALA A 448 1.69 23.86 -27.73
C ALA A 448 1.78 24.66 -26.41
N ASP A 449 0.76 24.55 -25.54
CA ASP A 449 0.79 25.21 -24.24
C ASP A 449 1.89 24.64 -23.34
N LEU A 450 2.16 23.34 -23.45
CA LEU A 450 3.23 22.66 -22.72
C LEU A 450 3.65 21.39 -23.47
N LYS A 451 4.77 20.83 -23.05
CA LYS A 451 5.26 19.53 -23.55
C LYS A 451 5.26 18.48 -22.44
N ASN A 452 5.18 17.19 -22.83
CA ASN A 452 4.99 16.12 -21.85
C ASN A 452 6.26 15.73 -21.08
N VAL A 453 7.44 16.24 -21.44
CA VAL A 453 8.69 16.00 -20.70
C VAL A 453 9.51 17.28 -20.55
N GLY A 454 10.16 17.41 -19.41
CA GLY A 454 11.26 18.36 -19.20
C GLY A 454 12.59 17.75 -19.61
N ASN A 455 13.68 18.37 -19.19
CA ASN A 455 15.00 17.80 -19.39
C ASN A 455 15.29 16.65 -18.40
N ARG A 456 16.46 16.00 -18.50
CA ARG A 456 16.89 14.88 -17.66
C ARG A 456 16.89 15.20 -16.15
N TYR A 457 17.14 16.47 -15.76
CA TYR A 457 17.34 16.85 -14.37
C TYR A 457 16.02 17.21 -13.70
N GLY A 458 15.79 16.68 -12.48
CA GLY A 458 14.56 16.94 -11.74
C GLY A 458 13.30 16.32 -12.37
N GLY A 459 13.45 15.19 -13.09
CA GLY A 459 12.35 14.57 -13.84
C GLY A 459 11.11 14.22 -13.03
N ALA A 460 11.26 13.91 -11.73
CA ALA A 460 10.11 13.70 -10.83
C ALA A 460 9.38 15.02 -10.54
N ILE A 461 10.14 16.09 -10.33
CA ILE A 461 9.61 17.43 -10.04
C ILE A 461 8.86 17.96 -11.26
N THR A 462 9.47 17.92 -12.45
CA THR A 462 8.81 18.38 -13.69
C THR A 462 7.58 17.55 -14.03
N ALA A 463 7.57 16.24 -13.70
CA ALA A 463 6.38 15.41 -13.86
C ALA A 463 5.25 15.85 -12.93
N GLY A 464 5.54 16.12 -11.65
CA GLY A 464 4.56 16.67 -10.71
C GLY A 464 4.03 18.05 -11.15
N MET A 465 4.92 18.94 -11.59
CA MET A 465 4.53 20.27 -12.09
C MET A 465 3.71 20.19 -13.38
N PHE A 466 3.97 19.21 -14.24
CA PHE A 466 3.11 18.93 -15.39
C PHE A 466 1.69 18.56 -14.93
N LEU A 467 1.55 17.69 -13.92
CA LEU A 467 0.25 17.26 -13.41
C LEU A 467 -0.55 18.41 -12.77
N GLU A 468 0.13 19.34 -12.09
CA GLU A 468 -0.48 20.51 -11.48
C GLU A 468 -1.27 21.34 -12.50
N GLU A 469 -0.83 21.45 -13.75
CA GLU A 469 -1.50 22.17 -14.84
C GLU A 469 -2.93 21.65 -15.17
N PHE A 470 -3.29 20.48 -14.67
CA PHE A 470 -4.57 19.80 -14.89
C PHE A 470 -5.45 19.73 -13.64
N VAL A 471 -5.01 20.33 -12.55
CA VAL A 471 -5.78 20.49 -11.31
C VAL A 471 -6.32 21.92 -11.22
N SER A 472 -7.56 22.10 -10.78
CA SER A 472 -8.12 23.43 -10.53
C SER A 472 -7.43 24.07 -9.32
N ASP A 473 -7.04 25.34 -9.42
CA ASP A 473 -6.38 26.11 -8.35
C ASP A 473 -7.17 26.15 -7.01
N LYS A 474 -8.46 25.85 -7.06
CA LYS A 474 -9.34 25.83 -5.88
C LYS A 474 -9.31 24.52 -5.11
N ILE A 475 -8.68 23.50 -5.64
CA ILE A 475 -8.70 22.13 -5.11
C ILE A 475 -7.34 21.81 -4.50
N LYS A 476 -7.35 21.28 -3.28
CA LYS A 476 -6.14 20.74 -2.64
C LYS A 476 -5.72 19.47 -3.34
N TRP A 477 -4.46 19.40 -3.75
CA TRP A 477 -3.96 18.27 -4.51
C TRP A 477 -2.63 17.75 -3.96
N CYS A 478 -2.49 16.43 -3.99
CA CYS A 478 -1.29 15.69 -3.61
C CYS A 478 -1.03 14.56 -4.60
N HIS A 479 0.12 14.59 -5.26
CA HIS A 479 0.66 13.51 -6.08
C HIS A 479 1.59 12.63 -5.27
N ILE A 480 1.44 11.30 -5.40
CA ILE A 480 2.30 10.29 -4.78
C ILE A 480 2.96 9.45 -5.87
N ASP A 481 4.25 9.73 -6.15
CA ASP A 481 5.04 8.91 -7.07
C ASP A 481 5.51 7.64 -6.37
N ILE A 482 4.84 6.54 -6.69
CA ILE A 482 5.08 5.21 -6.11
C ILE A 482 6.01 4.34 -6.96
N ALA A 483 6.70 4.88 -7.96
CA ALA A 483 7.54 4.10 -8.89
C ALA A 483 8.57 3.22 -8.18
N GLY A 484 9.20 3.71 -7.10
CA GLY A 484 10.16 2.94 -6.31
C GLY A 484 9.53 1.76 -5.59
N PRO A 485 8.61 1.99 -4.64
CA PRO A 485 8.10 0.95 -3.76
C PRO A 485 6.97 0.09 -4.33
N ALA A 486 6.44 0.37 -5.52
CA ALA A 486 5.30 -0.35 -6.10
C ALA A 486 5.55 -1.85 -6.34
N PHE A 487 6.79 -2.22 -6.69
CA PHE A 487 7.15 -3.59 -7.04
C PHE A 487 8.55 -3.94 -6.52
N THR A 488 8.71 -5.14 -5.95
CA THR A 488 10.02 -5.62 -5.49
C THR A 488 10.42 -6.93 -6.15
N LYS A 489 11.67 -7.00 -6.63
CA LYS A 489 12.23 -8.21 -7.27
C LYS A 489 12.65 -9.27 -6.24
N THR A 490 12.98 -8.88 -5.01
CA THR A 490 13.51 -9.78 -3.97
C THR A 490 12.60 -9.94 -2.77
N GLY A 491 11.70 -9.00 -2.54
CA GLY A 491 10.93 -8.85 -1.30
C GLY A 491 11.72 -8.10 -0.23
N PHE A 492 10.99 -7.43 0.67
CA PHE A 492 11.56 -6.79 1.85
C PHE A 492 10.51 -6.71 2.96
N ALA A 493 10.94 -6.84 4.22
CA ALA A 493 10.04 -6.74 5.36
C ALA A 493 8.83 -7.69 5.26
N TYR A 494 7.62 -7.15 5.35
CA TYR A 494 6.36 -7.88 5.13
C TYR A 494 5.86 -7.82 3.68
N ASN A 495 6.66 -7.28 2.75
CA ASN A 495 6.37 -7.28 1.32
C ASN A 495 7.12 -8.44 0.64
N PRO A 496 6.43 -9.50 0.18
CA PRO A 496 7.05 -10.54 -0.61
C PRO A 496 7.40 -10.04 -2.02
N LYS A 497 8.15 -10.84 -2.77
CA LYS A 497 8.45 -10.55 -4.19
C LYS A 497 7.17 -10.31 -4.98
N GLY A 498 7.16 -9.23 -5.76
CA GLY A 498 6.01 -8.82 -6.58
C GLY A 498 5.47 -7.45 -6.20
N GLY A 499 4.21 -7.19 -6.52
CA GLY A 499 3.50 -5.96 -6.16
C GLY A 499 3.36 -5.80 -4.66
N THR A 500 3.62 -4.61 -4.15
CA THR A 500 3.58 -4.31 -2.72
C THR A 500 2.21 -3.83 -2.24
N GLY A 501 1.41 -3.27 -3.14
CA GLY A 501 0.14 -2.60 -2.83
C GLY A 501 0.34 -1.26 -2.11
N VAL A 502 1.52 -0.64 -2.27
CA VAL A 502 1.86 0.66 -1.67
C VAL A 502 0.82 1.73 -1.99
N GLY A 503 0.59 2.62 -1.04
CA GLY A 503 -0.42 3.68 -1.08
C GLY A 503 -1.80 3.22 -0.61
N THR A 504 -2.18 1.96 -0.81
CA THR A 504 -3.48 1.44 -0.35
C THR A 504 -3.66 1.60 1.15
N ARG A 505 -2.67 1.20 1.93
CA ARG A 505 -2.72 1.27 3.40
C ARG A 505 -2.68 2.72 3.88
N THR A 506 -1.75 3.51 3.39
CA THR A 506 -1.64 4.92 3.79
C THR A 506 -2.92 5.67 3.53
N LEU A 507 -3.56 5.49 2.37
CA LEU A 507 -4.80 6.19 2.07
C LEU A 507 -5.98 5.68 2.89
N LEU A 508 -6.07 4.38 3.23
CA LEU A 508 -7.08 3.89 4.17
C LEU A 508 -6.89 4.46 5.58
N TYR A 509 -5.64 4.61 6.05
CA TYR A 509 -5.34 5.29 7.31
C TYR A 509 -5.73 6.78 7.25
N TYR A 510 -5.45 7.46 6.14
CA TYR A 510 -5.84 8.84 5.91
C TYR A 510 -7.36 9.01 5.94
N LEU A 511 -8.09 8.21 5.18
CA LEU A 511 -9.55 8.23 5.14
C LEU A 511 -10.18 7.90 6.51
N ASN A 512 -9.56 7.00 7.29
CA ASN A 512 -10.05 6.63 8.62
C ASN A 512 -9.98 7.77 9.66
N GLN A 513 -9.22 8.85 9.40
CA GLN A 513 -9.25 10.06 10.23
C GLN A 513 -10.62 10.76 10.17
N HIS A 514 -11.41 10.47 9.14
CA HIS A 514 -12.75 11.01 8.91
C HIS A 514 -13.88 10.00 9.27
N LYS A 515 -13.58 9.06 10.15
CA LYS A 515 -14.58 8.12 10.70
C LYS A 515 -15.61 8.89 11.54
N ILE A 516 -16.88 8.41 11.55
CA ILE A 516 -18.01 8.96 12.31
C ILE A 516 -17.76 8.86 13.81
#